data_56f73822f89e25d085c63cdbf2dcfce9
#
_entry.id   56f73822f89e25d085c63cdbf2dcfce9
#
_cell.length_a   1.000
_cell.length_b   1.000
_cell.length_c   1.000
_cell.angle_alpha   90.00
_cell.angle_beta   90.00
_cell.angle_gamma   90.00
#
_symmetry.space_group_name_H-M   'P 1'
#
loop_
_entity.id
_entity.type
_entity.pdbx_description
1 polymer ?
#
loop_
_entity_poly.entity_id
_entity_poly.type
_entity_poly.pdbx_seq_one_letter_code
_entity_poly.pdbx_strand_id
1 'polypeptide(L)'
;ANLAMGAKPKQALKSAAGTMVGRVIGQALIPIPGVGAFIGGAIGGALGGRVICNELCKQGIMDRKQVVLDYKFTRDYLTPQHVIGYHVWAVWMVKQMRKGKLVSFWSHVAGHRANEIEYIYGEREKPDYLGKVYRKILEPICWTLGAFCKKTDWSVLYQKKEI
;
A
#
# COMPACT_ATOMS: atom_id res chain seq x y z
N ALA A 1 9.00 21.86 2.48
CA ALA A 1 9.32 20.82 1.51
C ALA A 1 8.48 20.96 0.23
N ASN A 2 7.16 21.12 0.33
CA ASN A 2 6.28 21.24 -0.85
C ASN A 2 6.52 22.54 -1.65
N LEU A 3 6.91 23.64 -1.00
CA LEU A 3 7.27 24.89 -1.67
C LEU A 3 8.60 24.76 -2.43
N ALA A 4 9.56 24.03 -1.89
CA ALA A 4 10.82 23.75 -2.55
C ALA A 4 10.68 22.90 -3.82
N MET A 5 9.59 22.14 -3.94
CA MET A 5 9.24 21.34 -5.13
C MET A 5 8.40 22.10 -6.16
N GLY A 6 8.24 23.42 -6.02
CA GLY A 6 7.51 24.26 -6.96
C GLY A 6 5.97 24.18 -6.85
N ALA A 7 5.44 23.63 -5.78
CA ALA A 7 3.99 23.60 -5.53
C ALA A 7 3.47 25.01 -5.24
N LYS A 8 2.27 25.35 -5.77
CA LYS A 8 1.61 26.61 -5.46
C LYS A 8 1.24 26.68 -3.97
N PRO A 9 1.29 27.88 -3.31
CA PRO A 9 1.04 28.00 -1.87
C PRO A 9 -0.30 27.40 -1.40
N LYS A 10 -1.37 27.56 -2.17
CA LYS A 10 -2.67 26.96 -1.86
C LYS A 10 -2.70 25.44 -1.93
N GLN A 11 -1.93 24.84 -2.86
CA GLN A 11 -1.79 23.40 -2.98
C GLN A 11 -0.91 22.83 -1.86
N ALA A 12 0.15 23.54 -1.50
CA ALA A 12 1.02 23.16 -0.39
C ALA A 12 0.26 23.16 0.95
N LEU A 13 -0.61 24.14 1.19
CA LEU A 13 -1.44 24.22 2.40
C LEU A 13 -2.47 23.07 2.46
N LYS A 14 -3.13 22.76 1.34
CA LYS A 14 -4.06 21.63 1.23
C LYS A 14 -3.35 20.29 1.49
N SER A 15 -2.18 20.08 0.90
CA SER A 15 -1.36 18.90 1.11
C SER A 15 -0.91 18.77 2.56
N ALA A 16 -0.48 19.87 3.19
CA ALA A 16 -0.05 19.87 4.58
C ALA A 16 -1.18 19.51 5.54
N ALA A 17 -2.38 20.08 5.37
CA ALA A 17 -3.55 19.78 6.18
C ALA A 17 -3.99 18.32 6.02
N GLY A 18 -4.10 17.82 4.79
CA GLY A 18 -4.42 16.43 4.50
C GLY A 18 -3.37 15.45 5.06
N THR A 19 -2.09 15.84 5.00
CA THR A 19 -0.97 15.06 5.53
C THR A 19 -1.05 14.93 7.07
N MET A 20 -1.40 15.99 7.79
CA MET A 20 -1.52 15.94 9.25
C MET A 20 -2.67 15.04 9.70
N VAL A 21 -3.84 15.20 9.13
CA VAL A 21 -5.02 14.36 9.45
C VAL A 21 -4.74 12.90 9.09
N GLY A 22 -4.21 12.65 7.91
CA GLY A 22 -3.90 11.31 7.46
C GLY A 22 -2.82 10.61 8.29
N ARG A 23 -1.84 11.35 8.86
CA ARG A 23 -0.82 10.80 9.77
C ARG A 23 -1.42 10.24 11.05
N VAL A 24 -2.35 10.97 11.66
CA VAL A 24 -3.02 10.51 12.88
C VAL A 24 -3.83 9.24 12.62
N ILE A 25 -4.62 9.25 11.57
CA ILE A 25 -5.45 8.08 11.20
C ILE A 25 -4.56 6.90 10.79
N GLY A 26 -3.56 7.14 9.95
CA GLY A 26 -2.64 6.09 9.47
C GLY A 26 -1.85 5.44 10.60
N GLN A 27 -1.38 6.22 11.57
CA GLN A 27 -0.64 5.70 12.73
C GLN A 27 -1.54 4.86 13.65
N ALA A 28 -2.80 5.23 13.77
CA ALA A 28 -3.77 4.46 14.57
C ALA A 28 -4.16 3.13 13.91
N LEU A 29 -4.26 3.11 12.58
CA LEU A 29 -4.72 1.95 11.81
C LEU A 29 -3.61 0.96 11.46
N ILE A 30 -2.36 1.42 11.37
CA ILE A 30 -1.23 0.60 10.94
C ILE A 30 -0.20 0.53 12.08
N PRO A 31 -0.12 -0.59 12.79
CA PRO A 31 0.75 -0.73 13.96
C PRO A 31 2.23 -0.96 13.58
N ILE A 32 2.71 -0.31 12.52
CA ILE A 32 4.12 -0.33 12.11
C ILE A 32 4.67 1.07 12.36
N PRO A 33 5.59 1.25 13.33
CA PRO A 33 6.14 2.58 13.66
C PRO A 33 6.74 3.28 12.46
N GLY A 34 6.37 4.53 12.22
CA GLY A 34 6.84 5.37 11.12
C GLY A 34 6.14 5.13 9.78
N VAL A 35 5.73 3.90 9.46
CA VAL A 35 5.04 3.60 8.20
C VAL A 35 3.61 4.11 8.21
N GLY A 36 2.89 3.90 9.33
CA GLY A 36 1.51 4.38 9.47
C GLY A 36 1.40 5.90 9.29
N ALA A 37 2.33 6.66 9.88
CA ALA A 37 2.35 8.11 9.74
C ALA A 37 2.65 8.56 8.30
N PHE A 38 3.58 7.90 7.62
CA PHE A 38 3.91 8.17 6.21
C PHE A 38 2.70 7.85 5.30
N ILE A 39 2.11 6.70 5.46
CA ILE A 39 0.98 6.22 4.67
C ILE A 39 -0.22 7.13 4.86
N GLY A 40 -0.61 7.38 6.10
CA GLY A 40 -1.72 8.27 6.39
C GLY A 40 -1.51 9.67 5.86
N GLY A 41 -0.26 10.19 5.96
CA GLY A 41 0.10 11.50 5.45
C GLY A 41 0.18 11.61 3.95
N ALA A 42 0.70 10.58 3.27
CA ALA A 42 0.91 10.59 1.82
C ALA A 42 -0.37 10.31 1.01
N ILE A 43 -1.26 9.50 1.56
CA ILE A 43 -2.42 8.98 0.82
C ILE A 43 -3.75 9.45 1.44
N GLY A 44 -3.68 10.13 2.59
CA GLY A 44 -4.83 10.77 3.22
C GLY A 44 -5.95 9.80 3.61
N GLY A 45 -5.63 8.58 3.98
CA GLY A 45 -6.60 7.56 4.41
C GLY A 45 -7.63 7.14 3.35
N ALA A 46 -7.80 7.94 2.29
CA ALA A 46 -8.81 7.71 1.26
C ALA A 46 -8.49 6.54 0.32
N LEU A 47 -7.20 6.27 0.10
CA LEU A 47 -6.75 5.21 -0.80
C LEU A 47 -6.59 3.85 -0.13
N GLY A 48 -6.66 3.80 1.21
CA GLY A 48 -6.58 2.57 1.97
C GLY A 48 -5.19 1.91 1.99
N GLY A 49 -5.06 0.84 2.76
CA GLY A 49 -3.79 0.18 3.05
C GLY A 49 -3.36 -0.85 2.00
N ARG A 50 -2.06 -1.00 1.83
CA ARG A 50 -1.43 -2.11 1.12
C ARG A 50 -1.30 -3.30 2.06
N VAL A 51 -2.44 -3.91 2.38
CA VAL A 51 -2.62 -4.82 3.52
C VAL A 51 -1.72 -6.06 3.47
N ILE A 52 -1.45 -6.62 2.28
CA ILE A 52 -0.55 -7.78 2.14
C ILE A 52 0.88 -7.37 2.45
N CYS A 53 1.37 -6.26 1.89
CA CYS A 53 2.73 -5.77 2.14
C CYS A 53 2.93 -5.38 3.61
N ASN A 54 1.91 -4.77 4.23
CA ASN A 54 1.91 -4.46 5.66
C ASN A 54 2.01 -5.73 6.51
N GLU A 55 1.26 -6.77 6.17
CA GLU A 55 1.30 -8.04 6.88
C GLU A 55 2.66 -8.74 6.74
N LEU A 56 3.25 -8.76 5.54
CA LEU A 56 4.58 -9.31 5.30
C LEU A 56 5.66 -8.54 6.06
N CYS A 57 5.55 -7.21 6.14
CA CYS A 57 6.46 -6.39 6.92
C CYS A 57 6.31 -6.66 8.43
N LYS A 58 5.08 -6.81 8.91
CA LYS A 58 4.80 -7.16 10.31
C LYS A 58 5.37 -8.52 10.70
N GLN A 59 5.37 -9.47 9.76
CA GLN A 59 5.96 -10.80 9.95
C GLN A 59 7.49 -10.83 9.73
N GLY A 60 8.13 -9.68 9.44
CA GLY A 60 9.57 -9.58 9.23
C GLY A 60 10.06 -10.12 7.89
N ILE A 61 9.17 -10.37 6.94
CA ILE A 61 9.48 -10.96 5.62
C ILE A 61 9.81 -9.88 4.58
N MET A 62 9.14 -8.73 4.66
CA MET A 62 9.33 -7.61 3.73
C MET A 62 9.94 -6.41 4.47
N ASP A 63 10.88 -5.72 3.82
CA ASP A 63 11.49 -4.52 4.39
C ASP A 63 10.49 -3.35 4.40
N ARG A 64 10.58 -2.53 5.43
CA ARG A 64 9.80 -1.30 5.60
C ARG A 64 9.97 -0.34 4.42
N LYS A 65 11.19 -0.22 3.87
CA LYS A 65 11.47 0.59 2.69
C LYS A 65 10.64 0.15 1.48
N GLN A 66 10.55 -1.16 1.26
CA GLN A 66 9.74 -1.74 0.17
C GLN A 66 8.26 -1.43 0.34
N VAL A 67 7.74 -1.49 1.57
CA VAL A 67 6.35 -1.11 1.87
C VAL A 67 6.11 0.37 1.55
N VAL A 68 7.00 1.25 1.99
CA VAL A 68 6.91 2.69 1.70
C VAL A 68 6.92 2.97 0.19
N LEU A 69 7.78 2.30 -0.57
CA LEU A 69 7.83 2.43 -2.02
C LEU A 69 6.56 1.90 -2.70
N ASP A 70 5.95 0.82 -2.19
CA ASP A 70 4.68 0.32 -2.71
C ASP A 70 3.51 1.30 -2.49
N TYR A 71 3.47 1.97 -1.35
CA TYR A 71 2.50 3.06 -1.13
C TYR A 71 2.74 4.26 -2.04
N LYS A 72 3.99 4.64 -2.23
CA LYS A 72 4.38 5.70 -3.15
C LYS A 72 3.97 5.33 -4.58
N PHE A 73 4.24 4.10 -5.00
CA PHE A 73 3.84 3.57 -6.30
C PHE A 73 2.31 3.59 -6.48
N THR A 74 1.57 3.18 -5.45
CA THR A 74 0.10 3.22 -5.46
C THR A 74 -0.42 4.63 -5.69
N ARG A 75 0.16 5.62 -5.02
CA ARG A 75 -0.19 7.04 -5.21
C ARG A 75 0.14 7.55 -6.61
N ASP A 76 1.32 7.19 -7.15
CA ASP A 76 1.86 7.79 -8.37
C ASP A 76 1.34 7.11 -9.65
N TYR A 77 1.03 5.83 -9.60
CA TYR A 77 0.72 5.01 -10.78
C TYR A 77 -0.64 4.31 -10.77
N LEU A 78 -1.27 4.16 -9.60
CA LEU A 78 -2.56 3.46 -9.50
C LEU A 78 -3.69 4.46 -9.23
N THR A 79 -4.90 4.09 -9.64
CA THR A 79 -6.11 4.86 -9.36
C THR A 79 -6.84 4.33 -8.12
N PRO A 80 -7.76 5.10 -7.51
CA PRO A 80 -8.62 4.62 -6.43
C PRO A 80 -9.37 3.33 -6.80
N GLN A 81 -9.74 3.17 -8.06
CA GLN A 81 -10.42 1.96 -8.56
C GLN A 81 -9.54 0.70 -8.43
N HIS A 82 -8.24 0.79 -8.72
CA HIS A 82 -7.29 -0.30 -8.48
C HIS A 82 -7.25 -0.69 -6.99
N VAL A 83 -7.25 0.30 -6.12
CA VAL A 83 -7.17 0.07 -4.66
C VAL A 83 -8.45 -0.58 -4.13
N ILE A 84 -9.62 -0.15 -4.61
CA ILE A 84 -10.91 -0.78 -4.26
C ILE A 84 -10.90 -2.24 -4.68
N GLY A 85 -10.52 -2.54 -5.90
CA GLY A 85 -10.45 -3.91 -6.42
C GLY A 85 -9.42 -4.78 -5.68
N TYR A 86 -8.28 -4.20 -5.32
CA TYR A 86 -7.27 -4.88 -4.50
C TYR A 86 -7.84 -5.32 -3.14
N HIS A 87 -8.55 -4.46 -2.45
CA HIS A 87 -9.10 -4.78 -1.13
C HIS A 87 -10.16 -5.87 -1.15
N VAL A 88 -10.86 -6.08 -2.26
CA VAL A 88 -11.89 -7.12 -2.40
C VAL A 88 -11.35 -8.50 -2.04
N TRP A 89 -10.13 -8.80 -2.47
CA TRP A 89 -9.50 -10.10 -2.23
C TRP A 89 -8.36 -10.06 -1.21
N ALA A 90 -7.64 -8.94 -1.12
CA ALA A 90 -6.47 -8.83 -0.27
C ALA A 90 -6.78 -8.91 1.23
N VAL A 91 -7.91 -8.38 1.67
CA VAL A 91 -8.36 -8.46 3.07
C VAL A 91 -8.57 -9.93 3.49
N TRP A 92 -9.20 -10.72 2.63
CA TRP A 92 -9.36 -12.15 2.88
C TRP A 92 -8.01 -12.87 2.89
N MET A 93 -7.11 -12.55 1.94
CA MET A 93 -5.77 -13.13 1.86
C MET A 93 -4.97 -12.89 3.15
N VAL A 94 -5.01 -11.67 3.69
CA VAL A 94 -4.32 -11.36 4.95
C VAL A 94 -4.87 -12.20 6.12
N LYS A 95 -6.18 -12.42 6.16
CA LYS A 95 -6.77 -13.32 7.17
C LYS A 95 -6.25 -14.76 7.05
N GLN A 96 -5.99 -15.25 5.82
CA GLN A 96 -5.36 -16.56 5.62
C GLN A 96 -3.87 -16.56 6.00
N MET A 97 -3.14 -15.49 5.66
CA MET A 97 -1.72 -15.34 6.03
C MET A 97 -1.53 -15.35 7.54
N ARG A 98 -2.40 -14.73 8.31
CA ARG A 98 -2.39 -14.76 9.79
C ARG A 98 -2.64 -16.15 10.38
N LYS A 99 -3.23 -17.05 9.60
CA LYS A 99 -3.38 -18.49 9.93
C LYS A 99 -2.21 -19.35 9.41
N GLY A 100 -1.13 -18.72 8.93
CA GLY A 100 0.02 -19.39 8.34
C GLY A 100 -0.19 -19.92 6.93
N LYS A 101 -1.32 -19.61 6.28
CA LYS A 101 -1.62 -20.06 4.93
C LYS A 101 -1.21 -19.00 3.90
N LEU A 102 -0.72 -19.45 2.73
CA LEU A 102 -0.38 -18.58 1.59
C LEU A 102 0.74 -17.55 1.87
N VAL A 103 1.43 -17.62 2.99
CA VAL A 103 2.52 -16.69 3.33
C VAL A 103 3.65 -16.79 2.33
N SER A 104 4.14 -18.01 2.03
CA SER A 104 5.20 -18.24 1.03
C SER A 104 4.80 -17.74 -0.36
N PHE A 105 3.57 -17.99 -0.78
CA PHE A 105 3.07 -17.54 -2.07
C PHE A 105 3.08 -16.02 -2.17
N TRP A 106 2.50 -15.33 -1.19
CA TRP A 106 2.45 -13.86 -1.20
C TRP A 106 3.80 -13.22 -0.94
N SER A 107 4.67 -13.85 -0.16
CA SER A 107 6.07 -13.44 0.00
C SER A 107 6.80 -13.44 -1.34
N HIS A 108 6.61 -14.48 -2.14
CA HIS A 108 7.18 -14.58 -3.48
C HIS A 108 6.62 -13.50 -4.43
N VAL A 109 5.30 -13.42 -4.57
CA VAL A 109 4.64 -12.47 -5.48
C VAL A 109 4.94 -11.01 -5.09
N ALA A 110 4.74 -10.68 -3.83
CA ALA A 110 4.95 -9.32 -3.32
C ALA A 110 6.44 -8.95 -3.31
N GLY A 111 7.34 -9.89 -3.04
CA GLY A 111 8.78 -9.67 -3.07
C GLY A 111 9.28 -9.31 -4.47
N HIS A 112 8.91 -10.08 -5.48
CA HIS A 112 9.26 -9.75 -6.88
C HIS A 112 8.63 -8.43 -7.34
N ARG A 113 7.37 -8.19 -6.96
CA ARG A 113 6.70 -6.92 -7.27
C ARG A 113 7.40 -5.74 -6.59
N ALA A 114 7.83 -5.87 -5.36
CA ALA A 114 8.58 -4.85 -4.63
C ALA A 114 9.94 -4.56 -5.29
N ASN A 115 10.66 -5.60 -5.72
CA ASN A 115 11.92 -5.44 -6.46
C ASN A 115 11.73 -4.65 -7.75
N GLU A 116 10.67 -4.90 -8.51
CA GLU A 116 10.36 -4.15 -9.72
C GLU A 116 10.01 -2.69 -9.41
N ILE A 117 9.30 -2.43 -8.31
CA ILE A 117 9.01 -1.07 -7.86
C ILE A 117 10.30 -0.33 -7.45
N GLU A 118 11.21 -1.01 -6.74
CA GLU A 118 12.54 -0.46 -6.43
C GLU A 118 13.30 -0.07 -7.70
N TYR A 119 13.24 -0.89 -8.75
CA TYR A 119 13.83 -0.58 -10.05
C TYR A 119 13.20 0.66 -10.69
N ILE A 120 11.87 0.79 -10.67
CA ILE A 120 11.15 1.95 -11.22
C ILE A 120 11.57 3.27 -10.53
N TYR A 121 11.84 3.21 -9.24
CA TYR A 121 12.30 4.39 -8.47
C TYR A 121 13.82 4.58 -8.42
N GLY A 122 14.57 3.79 -9.18
CA GLY A 122 16.04 3.89 -9.25
C GLY A 122 16.78 3.37 -8.01
N GLU A 123 16.10 2.65 -7.14
CA GLU A 123 16.67 2.05 -5.92
C GLU A 123 17.32 0.67 -6.18
N ARG A 124 17.17 0.15 -7.39
CA ARG A 124 17.71 -1.12 -7.84
C ARG A 124 18.26 -0.97 -9.26
N GLU A 125 19.42 -1.55 -9.54
CA GLU A 125 20.09 -1.43 -10.85
C GLU A 125 19.43 -2.27 -11.95
N LYS A 126 18.87 -3.43 -11.59
CA LYS A 126 18.29 -4.39 -12.56
C LYS A 126 16.79 -4.55 -12.35
N PRO A 127 16.00 -4.60 -13.45
CA PRO A 127 14.57 -4.85 -13.35
C PRO A 127 14.30 -6.26 -12.82
N ASP A 128 13.16 -6.43 -12.19
CA ASP A 128 12.64 -7.75 -11.82
C ASP A 128 11.54 -8.12 -12.83
N TYR A 129 11.88 -8.91 -13.84
CA TYR A 129 10.93 -9.28 -14.91
C TYR A 129 9.72 -10.05 -14.39
N LEU A 130 9.91 -10.89 -13.38
CA LEU A 130 8.81 -11.62 -12.75
C LEU A 130 7.89 -10.67 -11.97
N GLY A 131 8.44 -9.70 -11.29
CA GLY A 131 7.70 -8.62 -10.65
C GLY A 131 6.90 -7.79 -11.65
N LYS A 132 7.47 -7.52 -12.82
CA LYS A 132 6.79 -6.84 -13.92
C LYS A 132 5.61 -7.65 -14.46
N VAL A 133 5.77 -8.98 -14.60
CA VAL A 133 4.70 -9.88 -15.01
C VAL A 133 3.57 -9.89 -13.99
N TYR A 134 3.88 -10.01 -12.70
CA TYR A 134 2.87 -9.97 -11.63
C TYR A 134 2.09 -8.66 -11.62
N ARG A 135 2.76 -7.52 -11.83
CA ARG A 135 2.08 -6.23 -11.96
C ARG A 135 1.12 -6.22 -13.13
N LYS A 136 1.57 -6.65 -14.31
CA LYS A 136 0.75 -6.69 -15.54
C LYS A 136 -0.47 -7.60 -15.44
N ILE A 137 -0.45 -8.59 -14.55
CA ILE A 137 -1.58 -9.48 -14.28
C ILE A 137 -2.48 -8.89 -13.20
N LEU A 138 -1.91 -8.47 -12.08
CA LEU A 138 -2.68 -8.05 -10.90
C LEU A 138 -3.33 -6.67 -11.05
N GLU A 139 -2.65 -5.73 -11.70
CA GLU A 139 -3.18 -4.37 -11.84
C GLU A 139 -4.49 -4.32 -12.66
N PRO A 140 -4.60 -4.97 -13.84
CA PRO A 140 -5.87 -5.05 -14.57
C PRO A 140 -6.98 -5.79 -13.82
N ILE A 141 -6.65 -6.84 -13.08
CA ILE A 141 -7.60 -7.58 -12.24
C ILE A 141 -8.16 -6.65 -11.16
N CYS A 142 -7.30 -5.94 -10.46
CA CYS A 142 -7.71 -4.99 -9.43
C CYS A 142 -8.57 -3.87 -10.00
N TRP A 143 -8.21 -3.31 -11.16
CA TRP A 143 -8.98 -2.28 -11.83
C TRP A 143 -10.38 -2.76 -12.21
N THR A 144 -10.48 -3.95 -12.79
CA THR A 144 -11.76 -4.57 -13.18
C THR A 144 -12.63 -4.84 -11.97
N LEU A 145 -12.09 -5.44 -10.92
CA LEU A 145 -12.82 -5.68 -9.67
C LEU A 145 -13.29 -4.38 -9.01
N GLY A 146 -12.46 -3.34 -9.05
CA GLY A 146 -12.82 -2.03 -8.52
C GLY A 146 -13.95 -1.35 -9.27
N ALA A 147 -14.15 -1.69 -10.56
CA ALA A 147 -15.26 -1.18 -11.36
C ALA A 147 -16.61 -1.82 -11.00
N PHE A 148 -16.61 -3.10 -10.61
CA PHE A 148 -17.82 -3.90 -10.40
C PHE A 148 -18.12 -4.22 -8.94
N CYS A 149 -17.13 -4.11 -8.04
CA CYS A 149 -17.28 -4.48 -6.63
C CYS A 149 -17.39 -3.25 -5.73
N LYS A 150 -18.11 -3.42 -4.62
CA LYS A 150 -18.19 -2.39 -3.58
C LYS A 150 -16.87 -2.29 -2.81
N LYS A 151 -16.61 -1.11 -2.26
CA LYS A 151 -15.45 -0.87 -1.39
C LYS A 151 -15.49 -1.81 -0.19
N THR A 152 -14.38 -2.55 0.02
CA THR A 152 -14.19 -3.42 1.18
C THR A 152 -13.51 -2.64 2.30
N ASP A 153 -14.01 -2.78 3.52
CA ASP A 153 -13.39 -2.17 4.68
C ASP A 153 -12.14 -2.95 5.09
N TRP A 154 -10.98 -2.40 4.75
CA TRP A 154 -9.68 -2.96 5.09
C TRP A 154 -9.26 -2.67 6.54
N SER A 155 -9.88 -1.68 7.20
CA SER A 155 -9.55 -1.27 8.56
C SER A 155 -9.86 -2.35 9.59
N VAL A 156 -10.77 -3.26 9.26
CA VAL A 156 -11.11 -4.43 10.10
C VAL A 156 -9.90 -5.30 10.45
N LEU A 157 -8.83 -5.26 9.65
CA LEU A 157 -7.59 -6.00 9.91
C LEU A 157 -6.76 -5.40 11.05
N TYR A 158 -7.00 -4.14 11.39
CA TYR A 158 -6.22 -3.37 12.38
C TYR A 158 -7.02 -2.98 13.61
N GLN A 159 -8.32 -3.28 13.64
CA GLN A 159 -9.15 -3.09 14.82
C GLN A 159 -8.69 -4.06 15.92
N LYS A 160 -8.45 -3.54 17.13
CA LYS A 160 -8.29 -4.40 18.30
C LYS A 160 -9.63 -5.09 18.53
N LYS A 161 -9.64 -6.43 18.61
CA LYS A 161 -10.78 -7.13 19.24
C LYS A 161 -10.83 -6.63 20.68
N GLU A 162 -11.84 -5.87 21.01
CA GLU A 162 -12.22 -5.69 22.41
C GLU A 162 -12.61 -7.08 22.92
N ILE A 163 -11.79 -7.57 23.84
CA ILE A 163 -12.05 -8.82 24.57
C ILE A 163 -12.92 -8.48 25.74
#